data_c96b190223356d43609d28b13bbd6931
#
_entry.id   c96b190223356d43609d28b13bbd6931
#
_cell.length_a   1.000
_cell.length_b   1.000
_cell.length_c   1.000
_cell.angle_alpha   90.00
_cell.angle_beta   90.00
_cell.angle_gamma   90.00
#
_symmetry.space_group_name_H-M   'P 1'
#
loop_
_entity.id
_entity.type
_entity.pdbx_description
1 polymer ?
#
loop_
_entity_poly.entity_id
_entity_poly.type
_entity_poly.pdbx_seq_one_letter_code
_entity_poly.pdbx_strand_id
1 'polypeptide(L)'
;MRVVVPVVSSADTMSGVTRHAINMVQSLLLTEYVERVHVVAGQWQQYLPASISSHSKLSLEMVKVRRDTLSRNLWYAMELPFIVRRQRANLVHYSFPAPLWPTALNVPAVVTLHDLYPHDLPENFGLIKAPFNRMILRECLRAADAIACVSHSTLERLERIDPILSLRSAYVIPNCVYAMDEEAKPLEGLSYPFVLCVAQHRRNKNLLTLLRSFLHLRAMSKSEPNLQLLIVGMNGPETSAIKSFIDQHRLKKHVLLRCGLSEGELRWCYRECRVLVAPSVIEGFGLPVAEALLEGCRVVCSDIPSFREVGKHHCRYVSLEGDAPVHFARAIAEECERPKPAAALLPQYSFEAIALQYEELYRSVVVRKRSGVSRECETPERVKEHVEV
;
A
#
# COMPACT_ATOMS: atom_id res chain seq x y z
N MET A 1 15.04 21.60 5.25
CA MET A 1 14.81 21.27 3.82
C MET A 1 13.33 21.44 3.46
N ARG A 2 13.00 21.83 2.20
CA ARG A 2 11.63 21.96 1.69
C ARG A 2 11.35 20.83 0.70
N VAL A 3 10.28 20.08 0.93
CA VAL A 3 9.88 18.92 0.13
C VAL A 3 8.52 19.17 -0.52
N VAL A 4 8.39 18.91 -1.83
CA VAL A 4 7.10 18.89 -2.52
C VAL A 4 6.68 17.43 -2.71
N VAL A 5 5.44 17.11 -2.33
CA VAL A 5 4.86 15.77 -2.43
C VAL A 5 3.61 15.82 -3.30
N PRO A 6 3.71 15.51 -4.60
CA PRO A 6 2.54 15.41 -5.46
C PRO A 6 1.79 14.09 -5.21
N VAL A 7 0.47 14.19 -4.95
CA VAL A 7 -0.44 13.05 -4.74
C VAL A 7 -1.61 13.05 -5.72
N VAL A 8 -1.49 13.74 -6.85
CA VAL A 8 -2.52 13.87 -7.89
C VAL A 8 -2.77 12.53 -8.58
N SER A 9 -3.61 11.70 -7.98
CA SER A 9 -3.98 10.35 -8.47
C SER A 9 -5.39 10.34 -9.06
N SER A 10 -5.84 9.22 -9.60
CA SER A 10 -7.23 9.06 -10.04
C SER A 10 -8.21 8.73 -8.91
N ALA A 11 -7.72 8.46 -7.70
CA ALA A 11 -8.56 8.09 -6.57
C ALA A 11 -9.33 9.32 -6.04
N ASP A 12 -10.61 9.15 -5.81
CA ASP A 12 -11.51 10.12 -5.16
C ASP A 12 -11.83 9.74 -3.71
N THR A 13 -11.34 8.59 -3.29
CA THR A 13 -11.48 8.06 -1.94
C THR A 13 -10.13 7.53 -1.46
N MET A 14 -10.01 7.26 -0.17
CA MET A 14 -8.80 6.70 0.42
C MET A 14 -8.41 5.38 -0.26
N SER A 15 -7.20 5.30 -0.75
CA SER A 15 -6.58 4.09 -1.32
C SER A 15 -5.30 3.75 -0.56
N GLY A 16 -4.76 2.54 -0.72
CA GLY A 16 -3.48 2.16 -0.10
C GLY A 16 -2.33 3.10 -0.47
N VAL A 17 -2.26 3.53 -1.74
CA VAL A 17 -1.25 4.51 -2.20
C VAL A 17 -1.43 5.88 -1.54
N THR A 18 -2.68 6.32 -1.39
CA THR A 18 -2.97 7.61 -0.74
C THR A 18 -2.71 7.54 0.77
N ARG A 19 -3.08 6.43 1.42
CA ARG A 19 -2.76 6.21 2.85
C ARG A 19 -1.25 6.21 3.07
N HIS A 20 -0.48 5.53 2.21
CA HIS A 20 0.98 5.62 2.25
C HIS A 20 1.47 7.06 2.14
N ALA A 21 0.97 7.84 1.16
CA ALA A 21 1.40 9.23 0.96
C ALA A 21 1.13 10.10 2.20
N ILE A 22 -0.04 9.94 2.84
CA ILE A 22 -0.38 10.63 4.09
C ILE A 22 0.58 10.22 5.21
N ASN A 23 0.78 8.92 5.42
CA ASN A 23 1.66 8.41 6.46
C ASN A 23 3.10 8.86 6.25
N MET A 24 3.60 8.85 5.01
CA MET A 24 4.91 9.38 4.66
C MET A 24 5.01 10.87 5.00
N VAL A 25 4.02 11.68 4.64
CA VAL A 25 3.99 13.10 4.98
C VAL A 25 4.04 13.29 6.50
N GLN A 26 3.24 12.55 7.27
CA GLN A 26 3.25 12.62 8.73
C GLN A 26 4.63 12.23 9.30
N SER A 27 5.27 11.19 8.79
CA SER A 27 6.65 10.83 9.17
C SER A 27 7.63 11.97 8.89
N LEU A 28 7.54 12.62 7.72
CA LEU A 28 8.41 13.76 7.36
C LEU A 28 8.24 14.98 8.28
N LEU A 29 7.06 15.17 8.86
CA LEU A 29 6.82 16.27 9.79
C LEU A 29 7.54 16.09 11.14
N LEU A 30 7.90 14.85 11.50
CA LEU A 30 8.62 14.53 12.73
C LEU A 30 10.13 14.85 12.63
N THR A 31 10.70 14.90 11.42
CA THR A 31 12.14 15.15 11.28
C THR A 31 12.46 16.65 11.40
N GLU A 32 13.57 17.00 12.05
CA GLU A 32 14.08 18.39 12.09
C GLU A 32 14.70 18.80 10.77
N TYR A 33 15.16 17.85 9.97
CA TYR A 33 15.77 18.09 8.67
C TYR A 33 14.78 18.65 7.65
N VAL A 34 13.49 18.29 7.75
CA VAL A 34 12.42 18.82 6.90
C VAL A 34 11.78 20.03 7.58
N GLU A 35 11.97 21.21 6.99
CA GLU A 35 11.38 22.47 7.45
C GLU A 35 9.95 22.67 6.96
N ARG A 36 9.67 22.18 5.74
CA ARG A 36 8.35 22.33 5.11
C ARG A 36 8.06 21.19 4.16
N VAL A 37 6.84 20.69 4.25
CA VAL A 37 6.23 19.74 3.31
C VAL A 37 5.09 20.45 2.58
N HIS A 38 5.14 20.49 1.25
CA HIS A 38 4.07 21.01 0.42
C HIS A 38 3.42 19.88 -0.36
N VAL A 39 2.19 19.53 0.04
CA VAL A 39 1.40 18.47 -0.60
C VAL A 39 0.58 19.09 -1.72
N VAL A 40 0.58 18.45 -2.90
CA VAL A 40 -0.21 18.89 -4.06
C VAL A 40 -1.19 17.80 -4.45
N ALA A 41 -2.50 18.11 -4.44
CA ALA A 41 -3.56 17.15 -4.69
C ALA A 41 -4.55 17.67 -5.75
N GLY A 42 -5.25 16.76 -6.42
CA GLY A 42 -6.33 17.13 -7.34
C GLY A 42 -7.59 17.57 -6.58
N GLN A 43 -8.32 18.54 -7.13
CA GLN A 43 -9.51 19.12 -6.49
C GLN A 43 -10.62 18.10 -6.14
N TRP A 44 -10.62 16.89 -6.71
CA TRP A 44 -11.57 15.81 -6.37
C TRP A 44 -11.14 15.00 -5.13
N GLN A 45 -9.92 15.20 -4.63
CA GLN A 45 -9.37 14.47 -3.46
C GLN A 45 -9.72 15.20 -2.16
N GLN A 46 -11.00 15.55 -1.98
CA GLN A 46 -11.51 16.35 -0.86
C GLN A 46 -11.36 15.67 0.52
N TYR A 47 -11.07 14.40 0.56
CA TYR A 47 -10.77 13.66 1.80
C TYR A 47 -9.39 13.99 2.38
N LEU A 48 -8.44 14.47 1.57
CA LEU A 48 -7.06 14.75 2.02
C LEU A 48 -6.98 15.83 3.10
N PRO A 49 -7.67 16.98 3.01
CA PRO A 49 -7.61 18.01 4.05
C PRO A 49 -7.99 17.50 5.44
N ALA A 50 -8.97 16.59 5.52
CA ALA A 50 -9.41 16.00 6.78
C ALA A 50 -8.45 14.90 7.28
N SER A 51 -7.71 14.25 6.39
CA SER A 51 -6.81 13.14 6.70
C SER A 51 -5.38 13.57 7.03
N ILE A 52 -5.03 14.83 6.72
CA ILE A 52 -3.71 15.39 7.02
C ILE A 52 -3.84 16.33 8.21
N SER A 53 -3.16 16.01 9.29
CA SER A 53 -3.19 16.84 10.50
C SER A 53 -2.67 18.26 10.23
N SER A 54 -3.27 19.26 10.88
CA SER A 54 -2.77 20.63 10.83
C SER A 54 -1.41 20.72 11.53
N HIS A 55 -0.37 21.06 10.79
CA HIS A 55 0.98 21.21 11.29
C HIS A 55 1.66 22.43 10.67
N SER A 56 2.44 23.19 11.45
CA SER A 56 3.10 24.44 10.99
C SER A 56 4.05 24.26 9.80
N LYS A 57 4.66 23.07 9.66
CA LYS A 57 5.52 22.72 8.54
C LYS A 57 4.76 22.29 7.28
N LEU A 58 3.43 22.05 7.37
CA LEU A 58 2.63 21.49 6.29
C LEU A 58 1.87 22.56 5.52
N SER A 59 1.82 22.44 4.20
CA SER A 59 0.90 23.18 3.34
C SER A 59 0.29 22.25 2.30
N LEU A 60 -1.01 22.44 2.02
CA LEU A 60 -1.76 21.67 1.03
C LEU A 60 -2.26 22.60 -0.08
N GLU A 61 -2.03 22.22 -1.32
CA GLU A 61 -2.53 22.90 -2.51
C GLU A 61 -3.44 21.98 -3.33
N MET A 62 -4.68 22.39 -3.54
CA MET A 62 -5.64 21.68 -4.38
C MET A 62 -5.61 22.24 -5.80
N VAL A 63 -5.12 21.46 -6.77
CA VAL A 63 -4.95 21.90 -8.15
C VAL A 63 -6.13 21.55 -9.04
N LYS A 64 -6.43 22.46 -9.99
CA LYS A 64 -7.47 22.28 -11.01
C LYS A 64 -6.87 21.54 -12.20
N VAL A 65 -7.08 20.24 -12.26
CA VAL A 65 -6.69 19.37 -13.38
C VAL A 65 -7.83 18.38 -13.64
N ARG A 66 -7.96 17.90 -14.88
CA ARG A 66 -8.94 16.85 -15.17
C ARG A 66 -8.48 15.51 -14.60
N ARG A 67 -9.43 14.68 -14.14
CA ARG A 67 -9.16 13.39 -13.48
C ARG A 67 -8.63 12.30 -14.43
N ASP A 68 -8.76 12.48 -15.74
CA ASP A 68 -8.29 11.51 -16.74
C ASP A 68 -6.75 11.36 -16.74
N THR A 69 -6.28 10.22 -17.21
CA THR A 69 -4.84 9.88 -17.16
C THR A 69 -3.98 10.84 -17.97
N LEU A 70 -4.44 11.28 -19.14
CA LEU A 70 -3.66 12.16 -20.01
C LEU A 70 -3.47 13.53 -19.36
N SER A 71 -4.55 14.14 -18.87
CA SER A 71 -4.49 15.44 -18.21
C SER A 71 -3.62 15.43 -16.97
N ARG A 72 -3.69 14.37 -16.14
CA ARG A 72 -2.79 14.23 -14.99
C ARG A 72 -1.33 14.05 -15.39
N ASN A 73 -1.05 13.25 -16.41
CA ASN A 73 0.33 13.07 -16.89
C ASN A 73 0.91 14.37 -17.46
N LEU A 74 0.13 15.13 -18.20
CA LEU A 74 0.54 16.46 -18.67
C LEU A 74 0.78 17.43 -17.51
N TRP A 75 -0.08 17.40 -16.48
CA TRP A 75 0.10 18.20 -15.28
C TRP A 75 1.43 17.87 -14.56
N TYR A 76 1.75 16.59 -14.37
CA TYR A 76 3.04 16.18 -13.80
C TYR A 76 4.24 16.68 -14.61
N ALA A 77 4.11 16.64 -15.93
CA ALA A 77 5.19 17.05 -16.82
C ALA A 77 5.38 18.58 -16.90
N MET A 78 4.29 19.34 -16.90
CA MET A 78 4.32 20.78 -17.24
C MET A 78 4.08 21.69 -16.03
N GLU A 79 3.12 21.39 -15.18
CA GLU A 79 2.69 22.27 -14.09
C GLU A 79 3.49 22.04 -12.80
N LEU A 80 3.76 20.78 -12.44
CA LEU A 80 4.51 20.44 -11.23
C LEU A 80 5.88 21.15 -11.14
N PRO A 81 6.68 21.30 -12.23
CA PRO A 81 7.95 22.03 -12.17
C PRO A 81 7.78 23.49 -11.74
N PHE A 82 6.69 24.18 -12.13
CA PHE A 82 6.42 25.54 -11.70
C PHE A 82 6.09 25.60 -10.20
N ILE A 83 5.31 24.65 -9.69
CA ILE A 83 5.02 24.55 -8.26
C ILE A 83 6.30 24.33 -7.47
N VAL A 84 7.16 23.42 -7.91
CA VAL A 84 8.47 23.13 -7.29
C VAL A 84 9.33 24.37 -7.18
N ARG A 85 9.42 25.14 -8.26
CA ARG A 85 10.18 26.42 -8.28
C ARG A 85 9.54 27.47 -7.38
N ARG A 86 8.21 27.64 -7.42
CA ARG A 86 7.47 28.60 -6.61
C ARG A 86 7.63 28.32 -5.11
N GLN A 87 7.63 27.04 -4.72
CA GLN A 87 7.84 26.58 -3.34
C GLN A 87 9.31 26.61 -2.91
N ARG A 88 10.23 26.92 -3.82
CA ARG A 88 11.70 26.84 -3.59
C ARG A 88 12.07 25.50 -2.97
N ALA A 89 11.51 24.42 -3.51
CA ALA A 89 11.75 23.08 -3.01
C ALA A 89 13.22 22.67 -3.17
N ASN A 90 13.69 21.85 -2.26
CA ASN A 90 15.03 21.24 -2.35
C ASN A 90 14.94 19.80 -2.89
N LEU A 91 13.75 19.21 -2.86
CA LEU A 91 13.48 17.85 -3.29
C LEU A 91 11.99 17.68 -3.66
N VAL A 92 11.71 16.83 -4.63
CA VAL A 92 10.36 16.34 -4.93
C VAL A 92 10.28 14.87 -4.61
N HIS A 93 9.26 14.47 -3.82
CA HIS A 93 8.99 13.06 -3.56
C HIS A 93 7.67 12.63 -4.20
N TYR A 94 7.76 11.88 -5.29
CA TYR A 94 6.61 11.26 -5.94
C TYR A 94 6.11 10.08 -5.10
N SER A 95 4.91 10.19 -4.57
CA SER A 95 4.30 9.13 -3.75
C SER A 95 3.92 7.87 -4.56
N PHE A 96 4.01 7.92 -5.87
CA PHE A 96 3.86 6.81 -6.82
C PHE A 96 4.48 7.21 -8.17
N PRO A 97 4.82 6.24 -9.06
CA PRO A 97 5.38 6.53 -10.37
C PRO A 97 4.45 7.37 -11.25
N ALA A 98 4.95 8.51 -11.74
CA ALA A 98 4.27 9.41 -12.67
C ALA A 98 5.30 10.00 -13.64
N PRO A 99 4.91 10.69 -14.74
CA PRO A 99 5.85 11.33 -15.63
C PRO A 99 6.81 12.27 -14.90
N LEU A 100 8.12 12.02 -15.05
CA LEU A 100 9.19 12.72 -14.35
C LEU A 100 10.22 13.23 -15.36
N TRP A 101 10.43 14.55 -15.38
CA TRP A 101 11.43 15.20 -16.22
C TRP A 101 12.46 15.93 -15.34
N PRO A 102 13.63 15.32 -15.07
CA PRO A 102 14.62 15.85 -14.13
C PRO A 102 15.12 17.24 -14.48
N THR A 103 15.30 17.51 -15.78
CA THR A 103 15.77 18.82 -16.28
C THR A 103 14.77 19.95 -16.03
N ALA A 104 13.46 19.65 -16.05
CA ALA A 104 12.42 20.62 -15.76
C ALA A 104 12.28 20.90 -14.26
N LEU A 105 12.45 19.87 -13.41
CA LEU A 105 12.37 19.99 -11.94
C LEU A 105 13.55 20.77 -11.36
N ASN A 106 14.75 20.55 -11.86
CA ASN A 106 16.01 21.15 -11.39
C ASN A 106 16.32 20.92 -9.89
N VAL A 107 15.69 19.93 -9.29
CA VAL A 107 15.92 19.44 -7.91
C VAL A 107 15.91 17.92 -7.93
N PRO A 108 16.48 17.25 -6.91
CA PRO A 108 16.40 15.80 -6.79
C PRO A 108 14.97 15.31 -6.76
N ALA A 109 14.72 14.15 -7.38
CA ALA A 109 13.45 13.46 -7.38
C ALA A 109 13.57 12.07 -6.76
N VAL A 110 12.79 11.81 -5.71
CA VAL A 110 12.59 10.48 -5.11
C VAL A 110 11.24 9.95 -5.55
N VAL A 111 11.15 8.65 -5.81
CA VAL A 111 9.90 7.99 -6.22
C VAL A 111 9.63 6.80 -5.32
N THR A 112 8.44 6.74 -4.69
CA THR A 112 8.01 5.52 -4.01
C THR A 112 7.50 4.50 -5.02
N LEU A 113 8.03 3.28 -4.94
CA LEU A 113 7.60 2.13 -5.72
C LEU A 113 6.80 1.16 -4.83
N HIS A 114 5.47 1.12 -5.04
CA HIS A 114 4.56 0.25 -4.29
C HIS A 114 4.52 -1.17 -4.84
N ASP A 115 4.48 -1.29 -6.15
CA ASP A 115 4.36 -2.55 -6.86
C ASP A 115 4.85 -2.42 -8.31
N LEU A 116 4.93 -3.54 -8.97
CA LEU A 116 5.28 -3.65 -10.38
C LEU A 116 4.12 -4.28 -11.19
N TYR A 117 2.86 -4.07 -10.76
CA TYR A 117 1.68 -4.65 -11.39
C TYR A 117 1.58 -4.44 -12.90
N PRO A 118 2.01 -3.32 -13.50
CA PRO A 118 2.05 -3.21 -14.96
C PRO A 118 2.92 -4.29 -15.63
N HIS A 119 3.91 -4.83 -14.92
CA HIS A 119 4.75 -5.94 -15.36
C HIS A 119 4.19 -7.30 -14.95
N ASP A 120 3.79 -7.45 -13.68
CA ASP A 120 3.41 -8.73 -13.10
C ASP A 120 1.99 -9.18 -13.49
N LEU A 121 1.07 -8.22 -13.63
CA LEU A 121 -0.36 -8.45 -13.88
C LEU A 121 -0.90 -7.49 -14.94
N PRO A 122 -0.37 -7.55 -16.18
CA PRO A 122 -0.75 -6.64 -17.25
C PRO A 122 -2.26 -6.68 -17.59
N GLU A 123 -2.89 -7.83 -17.35
CA GLU A 123 -4.32 -8.03 -17.54
C GLU A 123 -5.20 -7.11 -16.68
N ASN A 124 -4.71 -6.62 -15.56
CA ASN A 124 -5.42 -5.63 -14.71
C ASN A 124 -5.60 -4.27 -15.41
N PHE A 125 -4.80 -3.99 -16.44
CA PHE A 125 -4.77 -2.70 -17.15
C PHE A 125 -5.36 -2.77 -18.56
N GLY A 126 -5.59 -3.97 -19.10
CA GLY A 126 -6.01 -4.20 -20.48
C GLY A 126 -4.89 -4.02 -21.51
N LEU A 127 -5.10 -4.55 -22.72
CA LEU A 127 -4.06 -4.71 -23.74
C LEU A 127 -3.41 -3.38 -24.18
N ILE A 128 -4.18 -2.28 -24.24
CA ILE A 128 -3.68 -0.98 -24.71
C ILE A 128 -2.98 -0.20 -23.58
N LYS A 129 -3.53 -0.24 -22.38
CA LYS A 129 -3.00 0.58 -21.26
C LYS A 129 -1.78 -0.06 -20.58
N ALA A 130 -1.65 -1.37 -20.61
CA ALA A 130 -0.53 -2.06 -19.94
C ALA A 130 0.84 -1.67 -20.51
N PRO A 131 1.08 -1.66 -21.85
CA PRO A 131 2.36 -1.20 -22.41
C PRO A 131 2.68 0.26 -22.07
N PHE A 132 1.67 1.13 -22.14
CA PHE A 132 1.83 2.55 -21.80
C PHE A 132 2.18 2.76 -20.32
N ASN A 133 1.53 2.06 -19.42
CA ASN A 133 1.83 2.12 -17.98
C ASN A 133 3.24 1.56 -17.68
N ARG A 134 3.66 0.50 -18.37
CA ARG A 134 5.04 -0.03 -18.27
C ARG A 134 6.08 1.00 -18.72
N MET A 135 5.80 1.68 -19.83
CA MET A 135 6.69 2.72 -20.34
C MET A 135 6.81 3.87 -19.35
N ILE A 136 5.70 4.41 -18.86
CA ILE A 136 5.72 5.50 -17.85
C ILE A 136 6.46 5.07 -16.60
N LEU A 137 6.17 3.87 -16.08
CA LEU A 137 6.84 3.31 -14.91
C LEU A 137 8.36 3.27 -15.14
N ARG A 138 8.80 2.65 -16.23
CA ARG A 138 10.22 2.51 -16.55
C ARG A 138 10.92 3.85 -16.69
N GLU A 139 10.36 4.79 -17.45
CA GLU A 139 10.94 6.10 -17.66
C GLU A 139 10.97 6.92 -16.36
N CYS A 140 9.91 6.85 -15.55
CA CYS A 140 9.88 7.48 -14.23
C CYS A 140 10.99 6.96 -13.31
N LEU A 141 11.12 5.63 -13.19
CA LEU A 141 12.14 5.04 -12.32
C LEU A 141 13.56 5.34 -12.80
N ARG A 142 13.81 5.35 -14.12
CA ARG A 142 15.11 5.70 -14.69
C ARG A 142 15.48 7.18 -14.51
N ALA A 143 14.47 8.04 -14.51
CA ALA A 143 14.63 9.48 -14.32
C ALA A 143 14.81 9.87 -12.84
N ALA A 144 14.37 9.04 -11.89
CA ALA A 144 14.46 9.28 -10.46
C ALA A 144 15.93 9.29 -9.97
N ASP A 145 16.25 10.18 -9.03
CA ASP A 145 17.55 10.20 -8.35
C ASP A 145 17.63 9.12 -7.26
N ALA A 146 16.45 8.69 -6.70
CA ALA A 146 16.33 7.52 -5.84
C ALA A 146 14.92 6.91 -5.91
N ILE A 147 14.84 5.60 -5.64
CA ILE A 147 13.62 4.81 -5.61
C ILE A 147 13.43 4.24 -4.20
N ALA A 148 12.33 4.59 -3.53
CA ALA A 148 11.96 4.02 -2.25
C ALA A 148 11.02 2.83 -2.49
N CYS A 149 11.54 1.60 -2.43
CA CYS A 149 10.74 0.37 -2.49
C CYS A 149 10.06 0.11 -1.15
N VAL A 150 8.77 -0.17 -1.14
CA VAL A 150 8.00 -0.36 0.10
C VAL A 150 8.27 -1.68 0.82
N SER A 151 9.07 -2.57 0.25
CA SER A 151 9.49 -3.84 0.84
C SER A 151 10.71 -4.42 0.11
N HIS A 152 11.40 -5.36 0.75
CA HIS A 152 12.44 -6.16 0.09
C HIS A 152 11.87 -6.96 -1.08
N SER A 153 10.65 -7.49 -0.93
CA SER A 153 9.94 -8.16 -2.02
C SER A 153 9.77 -7.28 -3.26
N THR A 154 9.46 -5.98 -3.08
CA THR A 154 9.35 -5.03 -4.19
C THR A 154 10.72 -4.73 -4.80
N LEU A 155 11.76 -4.59 -3.98
CA LEU A 155 13.15 -4.39 -4.44
C LEU A 155 13.63 -5.58 -5.26
N GLU A 156 13.49 -6.81 -4.78
CA GLU A 156 13.87 -8.03 -5.51
C GLU A 156 13.17 -8.15 -6.87
N ARG A 157 11.90 -7.74 -6.94
CA ARG A 157 11.16 -7.72 -8.21
C ARG A 157 11.69 -6.66 -9.16
N LEU A 158 12.08 -5.48 -8.66
CA LEU A 158 12.75 -4.45 -9.44
C LEU A 158 14.09 -4.96 -9.95
N GLU A 159 14.88 -5.65 -9.13
CA GLU A 159 16.16 -6.27 -9.49
C GLU A 159 16.03 -7.25 -10.66
N ARG A 160 14.96 -8.05 -10.67
CA ARG A 160 14.69 -8.98 -11.78
C ARG A 160 14.35 -8.28 -13.10
N ILE A 161 13.73 -7.08 -13.03
CA ILE A 161 13.30 -6.32 -14.22
C ILE A 161 14.42 -5.43 -14.75
N ASP A 162 15.11 -4.72 -13.87
CA ASP A 162 16.21 -3.80 -14.20
C ASP A 162 17.29 -3.82 -13.09
N PRO A 163 18.24 -4.80 -13.14
CA PRO A 163 19.26 -4.96 -12.11
C PRO A 163 20.16 -3.72 -11.93
N ILE A 164 20.46 -3.03 -13.02
CA ILE A 164 21.34 -1.85 -12.99
C ILE A 164 20.66 -0.71 -12.24
N LEU A 165 19.40 -0.47 -12.49
CA LEU A 165 18.61 0.56 -11.83
C LEU A 165 18.47 0.27 -10.33
N SER A 166 18.21 -0.98 -9.96
CA SER A 166 18.10 -1.39 -8.58
C SER A 166 19.40 -1.15 -7.79
N LEU A 167 20.53 -1.55 -8.32
CA LEU A 167 21.83 -1.39 -7.66
C LEU A 167 22.22 0.08 -7.42
N ARG A 168 21.83 0.98 -8.32
CA ARG A 168 22.29 2.38 -8.31
C ARG A 168 21.45 3.31 -7.46
N SER A 169 20.16 3.06 -7.33
CA SER A 169 19.24 4.07 -6.80
C SER A 169 18.07 3.54 -5.96
N ALA A 170 17.96 2.23 -5.74
CA ALA A 170 16.83 1.67 -5.00
C ALA A 170 17.19 1.39 -3.53
N TYR A 171 16.27 1.79 -2.65
CA TYR A 171 16.33 1.65 -1.20
C TYR A 171 15.04 1.03 -0.70
N VAL A 172 15.09 0.25 0.38
CA VAL A 172 13.88 -0.23 1.03
C VAL A 172 13.49 0.74 2.14
N ILE A 173 12.31 1.36 1.98
CA ILE A 173 11.68 2.17 3.03
C ILE A 173 10.24 1.67 3.15
N PRO A 174 9.92 0.90 4.20
CA PRO A 174 8.61 0.29 4.37
C PRO A 174 7.49 1.33 4.50
N ASN A 175 6.26 0.86 4.28
CA ASN A 175 5.11 1.69 4.62
C ASN A 175 5.05 1.91 6.13
N CYS A 176 4.78 3.14 6.54
CA CYS A 176 4.45 3.43 7.93
C CYS A 176 3.09 2.81 8.26
N VAL A 177 3.03 2.14 9.40
CA VAL A 177 1.82 1.56 9.97
C VAL A 177 1.67 2.02 11.42
N TYR A 178 0.48 2.42 11.80
CA TYR A 178 0.18 2.91 13.14
C TYR A 178 -1.13 2.33 13.63
N ALA A 179 -1.29 2.25 14.95
CA ALA A 179 -2.56 1.92 15.55
C ALA A 179 -3.59 3.02 15.24
N MET A 180 -4.78 2.63 14.82
CA MET A 180 -5.83 3.59 14.50
C MET A 180 -6.22 4.40 15.72
N ASP A 181 -6.29 5.73 15.61
CA ASP A 181 -6.59 6.62 16.75
C ASP A 181 -8.09 6.74 17.03
N GLU A 182 -8.95 6.61 16.01
CA GLU A 182 -10.39 6.69 16.20
C GLU A 182 -10.89 5.56 17.12
N GLU A 183 -11.84 5.90 17.99
CA GLU A 183 -12.53 4.91 18.81
C GLU A 183 -13.23 3.86 17.93
N ALA A 184 -13.09 2.59 18.30
CA ALA A 184 -13.71 1.50 17.55
C ALA A 184 -15.24 1.61 17.58
N LYS A 185 -15.86 1.66 16.40
CA LYS A 185 -17.31 1.81 16.23
C LYS A 185 -17.89 0.57 15.56
N PRO A 186 -18.92 -0.07 16.15
CA PRO A 186 -19.58 -1.22 15.56
C PRO A 186 -20.09 -0.94 14.15
N LEU A 187 -19.89 -1.89 13.23
CA LEU A 187 -20.41 -1.81 11.87
C LEU A 187 -21.86 -2.28 11.84
N GLU A 188 -22.78 -1.40 11.44
CA GLU A 188 -24.21 -1.72 11.35
C GLU A 188 -24.49 -2.84 10.32
N GLY A 189 -25.44 -3.72 10.68
CA GLY A 189 -25.90 -4.80 9.81
C GLY A 189 -24.93 -5.97 9.68
N LEU A 190 -23.90 -6.03 10.51
CA LEU A 190 -23.00 -7.17 10.62
C LEU A 190 -23.36 -8.02 11.84
N SER A 191 -23.63 -9.30 11.60
CA SER A 191 -23.86 -10.27 12.67
C SER A 191 -22.55 -10.90 13.12
N TYR A 192 -22.51 -11.36 14.34
CA TYR A 192 -21.37 -12.03 14.94
C TYR A 192 -21.60 -13.55 14.94
N PRO A 193 -20.57 -14.36 14.65
CA PRO A 193 -19.17 -14.10 14.31
C PRO A 193 -18.92 -13.84 12.81
N PHE A 194 -17.77 -13.25 12.48
CA PHE A 194 -17.39 -13.03 11.08
C PHE A 194 -15.89 -13.18 10.82
N VAL A 195 -15.58 -13.53 9.56
CA VAL A 195 -14.23 -13.52 8.95
C VAL A 195 -14.08 -12.22 8.17
N LEU A 196 -12.95 -11.55 8.27
CA LEU A 196 -12.69 -10.26 7.62
C LEU A 196 -11.72 -10.43 6.45
N CYS A 197 -11.97 -9.72 5.36
CA CYS A 197 -10.99 -9.48 4.30
C CYS A 197 -11.01 -7.99 3.91
N VAL A 198 -9.86 -7.32 3.94
CA VAL A 198 -9.72 -5.92 3.54
C VAL A 198 -8.97 -5.86 2.23
N ALA A 199 -9.68 -5.70 1.11
CA ALA A 199 -9.10 -5.77 -0.22
C ALA A 199 -10.00 -5.13 -1.29
N GLN A 200 -9.40 -4.36 -2.21
CA GLN A 200 -10.08 -3.94 -3.43
C GLN A 200 -10.42 -5.16 -4.31
N HIS A 201 -11.49 -5.09 -5.08
CA HIS A 201 -11.94 -6.18 -5.97
C HIS A 201 -11.06 -6.28 -7.22
N ARG A 202 -9.79 -6.65 -7.01
CA ARG A 202 -8.77 -6.83 -8.07
C ARG A 202 -8.26 -8.26 -8.09
N ARG A 203 -7.80 -8.71 -9.25
CA ARG A 203 -7.33 -10.08 -9.48
C ARG A 203 -6.21 -10.50 -8.52
N ASN A 204 -5.23 -9.61 -8.27
CA ASN A 204 -4.14 -9.90 -7.34
C ASN A 204 -4.60 -10.17 -5.90
N LYS A 205 -5.78 -9.71 -5.52
CA LYS A 205 -6.36 -9.94 -4.18
C LYS A 205 -7.04 -11.29 -4.04
N ASN A 206 -7.23 -12.01 -5.15
CA ASN A 206 -7.65 -13.42 -5.20
C ASN A 206 -8.94 -13.73 -4.40
N LEU A 207 -9.90 -12.81 -4.44
CA LEU A 207 -11.15 -12.90 -3.66
C LEU A 207 -12.03 -14.10 -4.06
N LEU A 208 -11.91 -14.61 -5.29
CA LEU A 208 -12.63 -15.82 -5.69
C LEU A 208 -12.11 -17.07 -4.96
N THR A 209 -10.81 -17.16 -4.69
CA THR A 209 -10.26 -18.22 -3.84
C THR A 209 -10.79 -18.11 -2.42
N LEU A 210 -10.87 -16.90 -1.85
CA LEU A 210 -11.49 -16.69 -0.54
C LEU A 210 -12.97 -17.14 -0.50
N LEU A 211 -13.75 -16.80 -1.50
CA LEU A 211 -15.16 -17.21 -1.57
C LEU A 211 -15.30 -18.73 -1.65
N ARG A 212 -14.45 -19.43 -2.41
CA ARG A 212 -14.40 -20.90 -2.44
C ARG A 212 -13.98 -21.45 -1.08
N SER A 213 -12.95 -20.85 -0.45
CA SER A 213 -12.53 -21.24 0.91
C SER A 213 -13.66 -21.09 1.91
N PHE A 214 -14.44 -20.03 1.80
CA PHE A 214 -15.58 -19.79 2.68
C PHE A 214 -16.70 -20.83 2.49
N LEU A 215 -16.93 -21.31 1.26
CA LEU A 215 -17.84 -22.45 1.02
C LEU A 215 -17.36 -23.72 1.73
N HIS A 216 -16.07 -24.06 1.61
CA HIS A 216 -15.50 -25.21 2.30
C HIS A 216 -15.55 -25.04 3.81
N LEU A 217 -15.22 -23.86 4.33
CA LEU A 217 -15.31 -23.55 5.75
C LEU A 217 -16.73 -23.78 6.30
N ARG A 218 -17.76 -23.29 5.63
CA ARG A 218 -19.14 -23.50 6.01
C ARG A 218 -19.58 -24.97 5.99
N ALA A 219 -19.05 -25.75 5.06
CA ALA A 219 -19.31 -27.20 5.01
C ALA A 219 -18.64 -27.94 6.17
N MET A 220 -17.49 -27.46 6.65
CA MET A 220 -16.74 -28.04 7.78
C MET A 220 -17.28 -27.59 9.14
N SER A 221 -17.66 -26.33 9.29
CA SER A 221 -18.05 -25.70 10.56
C SER A 221 -19.55 -25.86 10.81
N LYS A 222 -19.97 -27.01 11.31
CA LYS A 222 -21.35 -27.24 11.76
C LYS A 222 -21.72 -26.44 13.03
N SER A 223 -20.71 -26.00 13.79
CA SER A 223 -20.87 -25.30 15.07
C SER A 223 -21.20 -23.79 14.91
N GLU A 224 -20.86 -23.16 13.78
CA GLU A 224 -21.12 -21.74 13.53
C GLU A 224 -21.92 -21.53 12.23
N PRO A 225 -23.22 -21.90 12.19
CA PRO A 225 -24.05 -21.79 10.97
C PRO A 225 -24.24 -20.34 10.51
N ASN A 226 -24.09 -19.38 11.42
CA ASN A 226 -24.26 -17.94 11.19
C ASN A 226 -22.95 -17.22 10.89
N LEU A 227 -21.83 -17.94 10.72
CA LEU A 227 -20.56 -17.33 10.35
C LEU A 227 -20.70 -16.52 9.06
N GLN A 228 -20.25 -15.27 9.09
CA GLN A 228 -20.27 -14.35 7.94
C GLN A 228 -18.86 -14.09 7.41
N LEU A 229 -18.78 -13.73 6.14
CA LEU A 229 -17.57 -13.20 5.50
C LEU A 229 -17.82 -11.73 5.15
N LEU A 230 -17.07 -10.84 5.78
CA LEU A 230 -17.08 -9.42 5.46
C LEU A 230 -15.88 -9.11 4.53
N ILE A 231 -16.17 -8.61 3.35
CA ILE A 231 -15.15 -8.10 2.40
C ILE A 231 -15.27 -6.57 2.36
N VAL A 232 -14.25 -5.90 2.85
CA VAL A 232 -14.15 -4.43 2.87
C VAL A 232 -13.21 -3.97 1.78
N GLY A 233 -13.72 -3.21 0.80
CA GLY A 233 -12.90 -2.67 -0.26
C GLY A 233 -13.70 -2.07 -1.39
N MET A 234 -13.02 -1.26 -2.19
CA MET A 234 -13.63 -0.61 -3.34
C MET A 234 -13.95 -1.60 -4.46
N ASN A 235 -15.01 -1.32 -5.19
CA ASN A 235 -15.32 -2.01 -6.43
C ASN A 235 -14.15 -1.91 -7.43
N GLY A 236 -13.96 -2.97 -8.19
CA GLY A 236 -12.90 -3.10 -9.17
C GLY A 236 -13.26 -4.08 -10.30
N PRO A 237 -12.29 -4.45 -11.14
CA PRO A 237 -12.53 -5.34 -12.28
C PRO A 237 -13.18 -6.69 -11.93
N GLU A 238 -12.88 -7.23 -10.72
CA GLU A 238 -13.42 -8.54 -10.28
C GLU A 238 -14.81 -8.45 -9.61
N THR A 239 -15.37 -7.25 -9.42
CA THR A 239 -16.64 -7.08 -8.68
C THR A 239 -17.79 -7.89 -9.28
N SER A 240 -17.89 -7.93 -10.61
CA SER A 240 -18.93 -8.67 -11.28
C SER A 240 -18.81 -10.17 -11.03
N ALA A 241 -17.59 -10.72 -11.17
CA ALA A 241 -17.32 -12.15 -10.92
C ALA A 241 -17.60 -12.53 -9.44
N ILE A 242 -17.20 -11.67 -8.49
CA ILE A 242 -17.46 -11.84 -7.05
C ILE A 242 -18.97 -11.92 -6.79
N LYS A 243 -19.76 -10.96 -7.30
CA LYS A 243 -21.22 -10.92 -7.14
C LYS A 243 -21.88 -12.13 -7.78
N SER A 244 -21.48 -12.50 -9.00
CA SER A 244 -21.99 -13.70 -9.67
C SER A 244 -21.73 -14.96 -8.87
N PHE A 245 -20.53 -15.11 -8.29
CA PHE A 245 -20.19 -16.26 -7.44
C PHE A 245 -21.09 -16.31 -6.19
N ILE A 246 -21.29 -15.18 -5.52
CA ILE A 246 -22.15 -15.07 -4.34
C ILE A 246 -23.58 -15.47 -4.68
N ASP A 247 -24.10 -15.05 -5.84
CA ASP A 247 -25.45 -15.37 -6.29
C ASP A 247 -25.61 -16.85 -6.64
N GLN A 248 -24.69 -17.40 -7.44
CA GLN A 248 -24.69 -18.81 -7.85
C GLN A 248 -24.67 -19.79 -6.66
N HIS A 249 -23.87 -19.43 -5.62
CA HIS A 249 -23.73 -20.27 -4.45
C HIS A 249 -24.67 -19.89 -3.28
N ARG A 250 -25.65 -19.00 -3.52
CA ARG A 250 -26.65 -18.55 -2.53
C ARG A 250 -26.06 -17.99 -1.24
N LEU A 251 -24.94 -17.26 -1.36
CA LEU A 251 -24.16 -16.74 -0.24
C LEU A 251 -24.61 -15.33 0.23
N LYS A 252 -25.65 -14.73 -0.35
CA LYS A 252 -26.08 -13.34 -0.03
C LYS A 252 -26.31 -13.05 1.45
N LYS A 253 -26.75 -14.04 2.23
CA LYS A 253 -26.98 -13.90 3.69
C LYS A 253 -25.69 -14.03 4.51
N HIS A 254 -24.61 -14.53 3.90
CA HIS A 254 -23.37 -14.90 4.59
C HIS A 254 -22.16 -14.12 4.13
N VAL A 255 -22.22 -13.47 2.97
CA VAL A 255 -21.13 -12.65 2.43
C VAL A 255 -21.59 -11.21 2.29
N LEU A 256 -20.94 -10.31 3.00
CA LEU A 256 -21.20 -8.88 2.98
C LEU A 256 -20.06 -8.16 2.26
N LEU A 257 -20.42 -7.35 1.26
CA LEU A 257 -19.49 -6.46 0.59
C LEU A 257 -19.72 -5.04 1.12
N ARG A 258 -18.66 -4.38 1.60
CA ARG A 258 -18.70 -3.02 2.12
C ARG A 258 -17.57 -2.18 1.54
N CYS A 259 -17.80 -0.88 1.42
CA CYS A 259 -16.79 0.09 1.04
C CYS A 259 -17.00 1.39 1.82
N GLY A 260 -15.95 2.20 1.96
CA GLY A 260 -16.05 3.53 2.57
C GLY A 260 -16.27 3.51 4.09
N LEU A 261 -15.81 2.46 4.79
CA LEU A 261 -15.82 2.43 6.24
C LEU A 261 -15.00 3.60 6.81
N SER A 262 -15.46 4.18 7.91
CA SER A 262 -14.65 5.07 8.73
C SER A 262 -13.48 4.30 9.36
N GLU A 263 -12.49 5.02 9.86
CA GLU A 263 -11.35 4.40 10.54
C GLU A 263 -11.79 3.66 11.80
N GLY A 264 -12.74 4.22 12.56
CA GLY A 264 -13.31 3.56 13.74
C GLY A 264 -14.09 2.28 13.41
N GLU A 265 -14.87 2.25 12.32
CA GLU A 265 -15.55 1.03 11.86
C GLU A 265 -14.56 -0.04 11.40
N LEU A 266 -13.50 0.36 10.66
CA LEU A 266 -12.48 -0.57 10.21
C LEU A 266 -11.69 -1.14 11.39
N ARG A 267 -11.33 -0.29 12.38
CA ARG A 267 -10.71 -0.70 13.63
C ARG A 267 -11.56 -1.72 14.39
N TRP A 268 -12.85 -1.44 14.49
CA TRP A 268 -13.79 -2.39 15.11
C TRP A 268 -13.80 -3.73 14.37
N CYS A 269 -13.82 -3.70 13.04
CA CYS A 269 -13.77 -4.93 12.23
C CYS A 269 -12.50 -5.75 12.51
N TYR A 270 -11.32 -5.13 12.60
CA TYR A 270 -10.08 -5.83 12.95
C TYR A 270 -10.12 -6.43 14.36
N ARG A 271 -10.68 -5.67 15.32
CA ARG A 271 -10.74 -6.12 16.70
C ARG A 271 -11.76 -7.24 16.92
N GLU A 272 -12.85 -7.21 16.19
CA GLU A 272 -13.98 -8.09 16.48
C GLU A 272 -14.08 -9.30 15.54
N CYS A 273 -13.40 -9.28 14.40
CA CYS A 273 -13.40 -10.46 13.54
C CYS A 273 -12.75 -11.69 14.21
N ARG A 274 -13.17 -12.87 13.81
CA ARG A 274 -12.53 -14.13 14.20
C ARG A 274 -11.11 -14.20 13.67
N VAL A 275 -10.93 -13.81 12.39
CA VAL A 275 -9.66 -13.86 11.69
C VAL A 275 -9.71 -12.91 10.48
N LEU A 276 -8.59 -12.21 10.20
CA LEU A 276 -8.38 -11.57 8.91
C LEU A 276 -7.84 -12.59 7.91
N VAL A 277 -8.38 -12.59 6.69
CA VAL A 277 -7.88 -13.42 5.59
C VAL A 277 -7.38 -12.54 4.45
N ALA A 278 -6.11 -12.73 4.06
CA ALA A 278 -5.47 -12.01 2.96
C ALA A 278 -4.93 -13.02 1.91
N PRO A 279 -5.75 -13.44 0.93
CA PRO A 279 -5.40 -14.52 -0.01
C PRO A 279 -4.66 -14.02 -1.26
N SER A 280 -4.04 -12.85 -1.21
CA SER A 280 -3.42 -12.19 -2.35
C SER A 280 -2.33 -13.05 -3.01
N VAL A 281 -2.28 -13.03 -4.34
CA VAL A 281 -1.22 -13.72 -5.11
C VAL A 281 0.07 -12.92 -5.16
N ILE A 282 -0.04 -11.61 -5.02
CA ILE A 282 1.09 -10.69 -5.04
C ILE A 282 0.73 -9.38 -4.34
N GLU A 283 1.67 -8.83 -3.58
CA GLU A 283 1.55 -7.55 -2.87
C GLU A 283 2.87 -6.79 -2.90
N GLY A 284 2.77 -5.46 -2.75
CA GLY A 284 3.96 -4.66 -2.52
C GLY A 284 4.41 -4.69 -1.05
N PHE A 285 3.45 -4.58 -0.11
CA PHE A 285 3.73 -4.56 1.32
C PHE A 285 2.73 -5.41 2.11
N GLY A 286 1.45 -5.06 2.10
CA GLY A 286 0.41 -5.76 2.86
C GLY A 286 -0.11 -4.94 4.05
N LEU A 287 -0.45 -3.66 3.82
CA LEU A 287 -1.00 -2.78 4.85
C LEU A 287 -2.11 -3.43 5.70
N PRO A 288 -3.14 -4.11 5.11
CA PRO A 288 -4.19 -4.73 5.92
C PRO A 288 -3.68 -5.82 6.88
N VAL A 289 -2.62 -6.54 6.52
CA VAL A 289 -1.99 -7.53 7.40
C VAL A 289 -1.33 -6.82 8.59
N ALA A 290 -0.54 -5.78 8.34
CA ALA A 290 0.12 -5.02 9.38
C ALA A 290 -0.89 -4.32 10.31
N GLU A 291 -1.92 -3.68 9.75
CA GLU A 291 -3.01 -3.04 10.51
C GLU A 291 -3.73 -4.04 11.43
N ALA A 292 -4.03 -5.23 10.90
CA ALA A 292 -4.69 -6.30 11.68
C ALA A 292 -3.82 -6.79 12.85
N LEU A 293 -2.51 -6.94 12.63
CA LEU A 293 -1.57 -7.35 13.67
C LEU A 293 -1.48 -6.31 14.80
N LEU A 294 -1.46 -5.01 14.46
CA LEU A 294 -1.48 -3.92 15.45
C LEU A 294 -2.76 -3.90 16.30
N GLU A 295 -3.90 -4.33 15.74
CA GLU A 295 -5.17 -4.43 16.46
C GLU A 295 -5.37 -5.80 17.16
N GLY A 296 -4.34 -6.65 17.20
CA GLY A 296 -4.40 -7.96 17.86
C GLY A 296 -5.33 -8.95 17.14
N CYS A 297 -5.46 -8.82 15.83
CA CYS A 297 -6.23 -9.74 15.00
C CYS A 297 -5.41 -10.97 14.62
N ARG A 298 -6.02 -12.16 14.60
CA ARG A 298 -5.43 -13.33 13.96
C ARG A 298 -5.40 -13.13 12.45
N VAL A 299 -4.34 -13.57 11.79
CA VAL A 299 -4.16 -13.39 10.36
C VAL A 299 -3.85 -14.73 9.68
N VAL A 300 -4.67 -15.06 8.68
CA VAL A 300 -4.41 -16.12 7.70
C VAL A 300 -4.12 -15.45 6.36
N CYS A 301 -2.94 -15.64 5.81
CA CYS A 301 -2.56 -15.00 4.55
C CYS A 301 -1.82 -15.96 3.62
N SER A 302 -1.74 -15.58 2.35
CA SER A 302 -0.95 -16.32 1.37
C SER A 302 0.52 -16.37 1.78
N ASP A 303 1.17 -17.46 1.46
CA ASP A 303 2.61 -17.62 1.62
C ASP A 303 3.36 -16.89 0.49
N ILE A 304 3.46 -15.58 0.59
CA ILE A 304 4.16 -14.70 -0.36
C ILE A 304 5.21 -13.86 0.36
N PRO A 305 6.32 -13.48 -0.31
CA PRO A 305 7.45 -12.79 0.31
C PRO A 305 7.06 -11.54 1.09
N SER A 306 6.21 -10.67 0.53
CA SER A 306 5.78 -9.44 1.20
C SER A 306 5.00 -9.70 2.49
N PHE A 307 4.16 -10.74 2.54
CA PHE A 307 3.47 -11.10 3.77
C PHE A 307 4.39 -11.75 4.80
N ARG A 308 5.39 -12.51 4.35
CA ARG A 308 6.44 -13.05 5.23
C ARG A 308 7.25 -11.94 5.88
N GLU A 309 7.58 -10.89 5.10
CA GLU A 309 8.33 -9.73 5.58
C GLU A 309 7.57 -8.96 6.67
N VAL A 310 6.27 -8.71 6.46
CA VAL A 310 5.43 -7.95 7.40
C VAL A 310 4.95 -8.80 8.57
N GLY A 311 4.48 -10.01 8.30
CA GLY A 311 3.79 -10.86 9.28
C GLY A 311 4.73 -11.69 10.14
N LYS A 312 5.95 -11.98 9.65
CA LYS A 312 6.96 -12.81 10.37
C LYS A 312 6.32 -14.07 10.98
N HIS A 313 6.39 -14.24 12.29
CA HIS A 313 5.80 -15.36 13.03
C HIS A 313 4.36 -15.10 13.52
N HIS A 314 3.79 -13.91 13.25
CA HIS A 314 2.47 -13.53 13.73
C HIS A 314 1.32 -14.02 12.82
N CYS A 315 1.63 -14.56 11.63
CA CYS A 315 0.62 -14.97 10.66
C CYS A 315 0.63 -16.49 10.42
N ARG A 316 -0.55 -17.01 10.08
CA ARG A 316 -0.70 -18.34 9.49
C ARG A 316 -0.57 -18.23 7.97
N TYR A 317 0.49 -18.76 7.40
CA TYR A 317 0.76 -18.74 5.97
C TYR A 317 0.16 -19.95 5.28
N VAL A 318 -0.46 -19.72 4.12
CA VAL A 318 -1.12 -20.74 3.31
C VAL A 318 -0.57 -20.71 1.89
N SER A 319 -0.08 -21.85 1.41
CA SER A 319 0.38 -21.99 0.02
C SER A 319 -0.78 -21.77 -0.96
N LEU A 320 -0.49 -21.06 -2.05
CA LEU A 320 -1.42 -20.91 -3.17
C LEU A 320 -1.37 -22.09 -4.14
N GLU A 321 -0.45 -23.04 -3.95
CA GLU A 321 -0.33 -24.22 -4.77
C GLU A 321 -1.35 -25.30 -4.36
N GLY A 322 -1.70 -26.19 -5.30
CA GLY A 322 -2.65 -27.25 -5.08
C GLY A 322 -4.08 -26.73 -4.83
N ASP A 323 -4.78 -27.32 -3.85
CA ASP A 323 -6.14 -26.91 -3.50
C ASP A 323 -6.13 -25.78 -2.44
N ALA A 324 -5.67 -24.61 -2.86
CA ALA A 324 -5.60 -23.43 -2.00
C ALA A 324 -6.94 -23.13 -1.28
N PRO A 325 -8.12 -23.22 -1.90
CA PRO A 325 -9.39 -23.03 -1.21
C PRO A 325 -9.57 -23.93 0.02
N VAL A 326 -9.23 -25.19 -0.07
CA VAL A 326 -9.32 -26.14 1.05
C VAL A 326 -8.27 -25.83 2.12
N HIS A 327 -7.04 -25.49 1.71
CA HIS A 327 -5.97 -25.13 2.64
C HIS A 327 -6.33 -23.88 3.45
N PHE A 328 -6.86 -22.83 2.79
CA PHE A 328 -7.35 -21.62 3.48
C PHE A 328 -8.52 -21.96 4.42
N ALA A 329 -9.49 -22.77 3.98
CA ALA A 329 -10.63 -23.15 4.83
C ALA A 329 -10.17 -23.82 6.14
N ARG A 330 -9.21 -24.74 6.07
CA ARG A 330 -8.63 -25.40 7.25
C ARG A 330 -7.90 -24.40 8.15
N ALA A 331 -7.02 -23.58 7.58
CA ALA A 331 -6.28 -22.58 8.34
C ALA A 331 -7.22 -21.58 9.05
N ILE A 332 -8.28 -21.15 8.38
CA ILE A 332 -9.30 -20.27 8.97
C ILE A 332 -10.01 -20.97 10.12
N ALA A 333 -10.45 -22.22 9.94
CA ALA A 333 -11.11 -22.99 11.00
C ALA A 333 -10.21 -23.16 12.24
N GLU A 334 -8.94 -23.56 12.03
CA GLU A 334 -7.95 -23.70 13.10
C GLU A 334 -7.71 -22.39 13.85
N GLU A 335 -7.57 -21.26 13.14
CA GLU A 335 -7.33 -19.97 13.76
C GLU A 335 -8.58 -19.39 14.47
N CYS A 336 -9.78 -19.73 14.01
CA CYS A 336 -11.01 -19.32 14.70
C CYS A 336 -11.16 -19.95 16.10
N GLU A 337 -10.58 -21.13 16.34
CA GLU A 337 -10.63 -21.85 17.61
C GLU A 337 -9.58 -21.37 18.63
N ARG A 338 -8.55 -20.65 18.17
CA ARG A 338 -7.48 -20.19 19.04
C ARG A 338 -7.87 -18.95 19.85
N PRO A 339 -7.27 -18.72 21.03
CA PRO A 339 -7.46 -17.47 21.77
C PRO A 339 -6.92 -16.29 20.97
N LYS A 340 -7.56 -15.12 21.11
CA LYS A 340 -7.15 -13.89 20.45
C LYS A 340 -5.72 -13.50 20.89
N PRO A 341 -4.79 -13.21 19.96
CA PRO A 341 -3.44 -12.80 20.33
C PRO A 341 -3.42 -11.37 20.90
N ALA A 342 -2.35 -11.04 21.61
CA ALA A 342 -2.05 -9.66 21.91
C ALA A 342 -1.70 -8.89 20.62
N ALA A 343 -1.90 -7.58 20.65
CA ALA A 343 -1.48 -6.70 19.57
C ALA A 343 0.04 -6.83 19.33
N ALA A 344 0.44 -7.00 18.08
CA ALA A 344 1.84 -7.08 17.72
C ALA A 344 2.50 -5.70 17.85
N LEU A 345 3.76 -5.69 18.28
CA LEU A 345 4.59 -4.50 18.23
C LEU A 345 5.36 -4.50 16.92
N LEU A 346 5.18 -3.45 16.13
CA LEU A 346 5.83 -3.26 14.83
C LEU A 346 6.63 -1.94 14.78
N PRO A 347 7.60 -1.73 15.72
CA PRO A 347 8.29 -0.45 15.88
C PRO A 347 9.07 -0.04 14.60
N GLN A 348 9.54 -1.00 13.81
CA GLN A 348 10.24 -0.75 12.55
C GLN A 348 9.36 -0.05 11.49
N TYR A 349 8.04 -0.06 11.66
CA TYR A 349 7.08 0.59 10.76
C TYR A 349 6.44 1.83 11.39
N SER A 350 6.92 2.29 12.56
CA SER A 350 6.40 3.50 13.21
C SER A 350 6.74 4.77 12.41
N PHE A 351 6.04 5.86 12.70
CA PHE A 351 6.30 7.16 12.07
C PHE A 351 7.74 7.61 12.29
N GLU A 352 8.28 7.42 13.50
CA GLU A 352 9.64 7.80 13.89
C GLU A 352 10.69 6.99 13.13
N ALA A 353 10.53 5.66 13.06
CA ALA A 353 11.46 4.79 12.36
C ALA A 353 11.49 5.10 10.85
N ILE A 354 10.34 5.34 10.24
CA ILE A 354 10.23 5.69 8.82
C ILE A 354 10.74 7.12 8.55
N ALA A 355 10.52 8.04 9.49
CA ALA A 355 11.05 9.41 9.40
C ALA A 355 12.58 9.43 9.28
N LEU A 356 13.28 8.66 10.11
CA LEU A 356 14.74 8.55 10.08
C LEU A 356 15.25 7.98 8.74
N GLN A 357 14.59 6.96 8.21
CA GLN A 357 14.96 6.35 6.92
C GLN A 357 14.78 7.34 5.75
N TYR A 358 13.69 8.10 5.72
CA TYR A 358 13.50 9.15 4.71
C TYR A 358 14.49 10.30 4.87
N GLU A 359 14.80 10.70 6.10
CA GLU A 359 15.80 11.74 6.35
C GLU A 359 17.18 11.33 5.80
N GLU A 360 17.63 10.10 6.08
CA GLU A 360 18.88 9.55 5.58
C GLU A 360 18.90 9.50 4.04
N LEU A 361 17.83 8.98 3.42
CA LEU A 361 17.68 8.95 1.97
C LEU A 361 17.77 10.36 1.37
N TYR A 362 17.03 11.32 1.93
CA TYR A 362 17.02 12.68 1.37
C TYR A 362 18.36 13.39 1.51
N ARG A 363 19.05 13.21 2.65
CA ARG A 363 20.42 13.73 2.83
C ARG A 363 21.36 13.17 1.76
N SER A 364 21.36 11.87 1.54
CA SER A 364 22.22 11.20 0.56
C SER A 364 21.95 11.68 -0.87
N VAL A 365 20.69 11.82 -1.26
CA VAL A 365 20.28 12.23 -2.60
C VAL A 365 20.64 13.71 -2.88
N VAL A 366 20.41 14.59 -1.89
CA VAL A 366 20.74 16.03 -2.04
C VAL A 366 22.23 16.26 -2.13
N VAL A 367 23.04 15.56 -1.34
CA VAL A 367 24.50 15.65 -1.38
C VAL A 367 25.02 15.18 -2.74
N ARG A 368 24.59 14.02 -3.22
CA ARG A 368 24.99 13.48 -4.54
C ARG A 368 24.66 14.43 -5.69
N LYS A 369 23.47 15.03 -5.67
CA LYS A 369 23.05 15.98 -6.71
C LYS A 369 23.92 17.24 -6.74
N ARG A 370 24.36 17.74 -5.57
CA ARG A 370 25.23 18.93 -5.45
C ARG A 370 26.66 18.67 -5.84
N SER A 371 27.21 17.49 -5.53
CA SER A 371 28.58 17.12 -5.86
C SER A 371 28.81 16.79 -7.33
N GLY A 372 27.77 16.73 -8.15
CA GLY A 372 27.88 16.39 -9.59
C GLY A 372 28.42 14.97 -9.82
N VAL A 373 28.53 14.15 -8.78
CA VAL A 373 28.99 12.76 -8.89
C VAL A 373 28.00 12.02 -9.77
N SER A 374 28.48 11.61 -10.93
CA SER A 374 27.68 10.79 -11.86
C SER A 374 27.24 9.50 -11.15
N ARG A 375 26.06 9.01 -11.54
CA ARG A 375 25.41 7.79 -11.00
C ARG A 375 26.28 6.51 -11.09
N GLU A 376 27.57 6.63 -11.44
CA GLU A 376 28.44 5.52 -11.81
C GLU A 376 29.38 4.99 -10.71
N CYS A 377 29.56 5.67 -9.59
CA CYS A 377 30.51 5.26 -8.56
C CYS A 377 29.98 5.48 -7.16
N GLU A 378 29.47 4.44 -6.57
CA GLU A 378 29.54 4.00 -5.17
C GLU A 378 28.43 2.99 -4.94
N THR A 379 28.80 1.72 -4.83
CA THR A 379 27.95 0.69 -4.21
C THR A 379 27.73 1.11 -2.75
N PRO A 380 26.50 1.43 -2.31
CA PRO A 380 26.25 1.57 -0.88
C PRO A 380 26.58 0.24 -0.23
N GLU A 381 27.37 0.26 0.84
CA GLU A 381 27.53 -0.91 1.69
C GLU A 381 26.12 -1.38 2.06
N ARG A 382 25.75 -2.57 1.56
CA ARG A 382 24.55 -3.25 1.99
C ARG A 382 24.71 -3.43 3.51
N VAL A 383 23.92 -2.74 4.30
CA VAL A 383 23.74 -3.10 5.71
C VAL A 383 23.20 -4.53 5.69
N LYS A 384 24.13 -5.48 5.81
CA LYS A 384 23.82 -6.85 6.14
C LYS A 384 23.42 -6.85 7.60
N GLU A 385 22.18 -6.52 7.89
CA GLU A 385 21.59 -6.92 9.15
C GLU A 385 21.55 -8.45 9.15
N HIS A 386 22.39 -9.02 9.98
CA HIS A 386 22.33 -10.41 10.37
C HIS A 386 20.91 -10.68 10.88
N VAL A 387 20.14 -11.42 10.11
CA VAL A 387 19.01 -12.20 10.62
C VAL A 387 19.65 -13.35 11.38
N GLU A 388 19.96 -13.13 12.65
CA GLU A 388 20.12 -14.24 13.59
C GLU A 388 18.72 -14.72 13.99
N VAL A 389 18.55 -15.99 13.86
CA VAL A 389 17.52 -17.01 14.09
C VAL A 389 16.46 -16.68 15.15
#